data_3454a642e7a5cd7a8aba1a0dc5c16907
#
_entry.id   3454a642e7a5cd7a8aba1a0dc5c16907
#
_cell.length_a   1.000
_cell.length_b   1.000
_cell.length_c   1.000
_cell.angle_alpha   90.00
_cell.angle_beta   90.00
_cell.angle_gamma   90.00
#
_symmetry.space_group_name_H-M   'P 1'
#
loop_
_entity.id
_entity.type
_entity.pdbx_description
1 polymer ?
#
loop_
_entity_poly.entity_id
_entity_poly.type
_entity_poly.pdbx_seq_one_letter_code
_entity_poly.pdbx_strand_id
1 'polypeptide(L)'
;MTAGAAAEPATAPSHMTRVSAWPGRIVGLDLARAAAIIGMLAAHVGDSGLRGDDAAGWGWLWVADGRPSAVFAVLAGTTISIMSASDRVGSGHTAVRVATRAVILVAVGLVLNALGTPVAVILGNLGVMFLLVIPAIRWTPRALAVAGSGVLVGGAVAFRFVEGAWDGIPVAEAVTHYYYPAMAWTGYVLVGMAVGKLRLREPAVASALVWTGALGTAVTYGVAILVGAAAPWQTATGPWWASLTAHSTSPFEMVGNTFVALLVIGVCLWIARPTPVFLPALAFGSMSLSVYSAQIVVIAIAGDQIVWHPSNVAFAVLTLALMAAATVWRVFLGAGPLERALTLASTKAADAVAAPRGSGSGPRP
;
A
#
# COMPACT_ATOMS: atom_id res chain seq x y z
N MET A 1 -31.39 -48.55 33.90
CA MET A 1 -30.33 -48.71 32.90
C MET A 1 -30.46 -47.54 31.93
N THR A 2 -29.72 -46.48 32.16
CA THR A 2 -29.66 -45.30 31.29
C THR A 2 -28.29 -45.32 30.56
N ALA A 3 -28.33 -45.62 29.26
CA ALA A 3 -27.15 -45.61 28.43
C ALA A 3 -26.65 -44.16 28.25
N GLY A 4 -25.44 -43.88 28.73
CA GLY A 4 -24.74 -42.62 28.48
C GLY A 4 -24.35 -42.52 27.02
N ALA A 5 -24.85 -41.48 26.36
CA ALA A 5 -24.41 -41.09 25.01
C ALA A 5 -22.94 -40.61 25.13
N ALA A 6 -22.02 -41.34 24.53
CA ALA A 6 -20.65 -40.91 24.36
C ALA A 6 -20.63 -39.68 23.43
N ALA A 7 -20.09 -38.56 23.90
CA ALA A 7 -19.84 -37.39 23.07
C ALA A 7 -18.80 -37.74 21.99
N GLU A 8 -19.18 -37.60 20.73
CA GLU A 8 -18.21 -37.70 19.61
C GLU A 8 -17.09 -36.67 19.79
N PRO A 9 -15.81 -37.07 19.63
CA PRO A 9 -14.71 -36.12 19.68
C PRO A 9 -14.83 -35.13 18.53
N ALA A 10 -14.90 -33.83 18.85
CA ALA A 10 -14.90 -32.76 17.85
C ALA A 10 -13.67 -32.92 16.94
N THR A 11 -13.89 -33.32 15.70
CA THR A 11 -12.84 -33.44 14.68
C THR A 11 -12.16 -32.08 14.52
N ALA A 12 -10.85 -32.03 14.71
CA ALA A 12 -10.06 -30.82 14.46
C ALA A 12 -10.30 -30.34 13.04
N PRO A 13 -10.55 -29.04 12.81
CA PRO A 13 -10.86 -28.51 11.49
C PRO A 13 -9.76 -28.89 10.51
N SER A 14 -10.12 -29.41 9.34
CA SER A 14 -9.17 -29.79 8.29
C SER A 14 -8.29 -28.59 7.91
N HIS A 15 -7.07 -28.84 7.42
CA HIS A 15 -6.17 -27.78 6.97
C HIS A 15 -6.84 -26.80 5.98
N MET A 16 -7.70 -27.31 5.10
CA MET A 16 -8.50 -26.49 4.16
C MET A 16 -9.48 -25.53 4.86
N THR A 17 -10.10 -25.95 5.96
CA THR A 17 -11.02 -25.10 6.74
C THR A 17 -10.27 -23.98 7.46
N ARG A 18 -9.01 -24.18 7.87
CA ARG A 18 -8.17 -23.13 8.46
C ARG A 18 -7.70 -22.12 7.42
N VAL A 19 -7.47 -22.55 6.19
CA VAL A 19 -6.99 -21.69 5.09
C VAL A 19 -8.09 -20.75 4.57
N SER A 20 -9.36 -21.19 4.56
CA SER A 20 -10.50 -20.36 4.17
C SER A 20 -10.98 -19.41 5.27
N ALA A 21 -10.50 -19.56 6.51
CA ALA A 21 -10.86 -18.68 7.61
C ALA A 21 -10.02 -17.39 7.61
N TRP A 22 -10.63 -16.29 7.23
CA TRP A 22 -10.07 -14.94 7.30
C TRP A 22 -10.78 -14.11 8.39
N PRO A 23 -10.74 -14.54 9.67
CA PRO A 23 -11.53 -13.92 10.72
C PRO A 23 -11.16 -12.45 10.88
N GLY A 24 -12.18 -11.61 10.80
CA GLY A 24 -12.03 -10.16 10.98
C GLY A 24 -11.43 -9.38 9.80
N ARG A 25 -10.80 -10.03 8.81
CA ARG A 25 -10.17 -9.35 7.65
C ARG A 25 -11.20 -8.87 6.63
N ILE A 26 -10.86 -7.80 5.94
CA ILE A 26 -11.58 -7.29 4.78
C ILE A 26 -10.81 -7.77 3.54
N VAL A 27 -11.20 -8.95 3.03
CA VAL A 27 -10.47 -9.65 1.95
C VAL A 27 -10.31 -8.81 0.67
N GLY A 28 -11.24 -7.87 0.40
CA GLY A 28 -11.11 -6.94 -0.71
C GLY A 28 -9.89 -6.02 -0.59
N LEU A 29 -9.49 -5.64 0.62
CA LEU A 29 -8.26 -4.86 0.81
C LEU A 29 -7.01 -5.71 0.59
N ASP A 30 -7.05 -7.00 0.93
CA ASP A 30 -5.93 -7.90 0.62
C ASP A 30 -5.80 -8.11 -0.88
N LEU A 31 -6.92 -8.26 -1.60
CA LEU A 31 -6.92 -8.32 -3.07
C LEU A 31 -6.39 -7.03 -3.69
N ALA A 32 -6.77 -5.86 -3.17
CA ALA A 32 -6.27 -4.57 -3.66
C ALA A 32 -4.76 -4.41 -3.42
N ARG A 33 -4.21 -4.91 -2.29
CA ARG A 33 -2.76 -4.96 -2.05
C ARG A 33 -2.07 -5.89 -3.04
N ALA A 34 -2.68 -7.06 -3.34
CA ALA A 34 -2.16 -7.97 -4.36
C ALA A 34 -2.08 -7.26 -5.72
N ALA A 35 -3.16 -6.60 -6.14
CA ALA A 35 -3.18 -5.84 -7.39
C ALA A 35 -2.10 -4.74 -7.43
N ALA A 36 -1.90 -4.01 -6.32
CA ALA A 36 -0.86 -2.99 -6.21
C ALA A 36 0.55 -3.59 -6.36
N ILE A 37 0.85 -4.73 -5.71
CA ILE A 37 2.18 -5.35 -5.79
C ILE A 37 2.41 -5.95 -7.18
N ILE A 38 1.40 -6.60 -7.78
CA ILE A 38 1.48 -7.11 -9.16
C ILE A 38 1.75 -5.95 -10.12
N GLY A 39 1.07 -4.81 -9.95
CA GLY A 39 1.32 -3.61 -10.74
C GLY A 39 2.73 -3.05 -10.55
N MET A 40 3.27 -3.06 -9.32
CA MET A 40 4.66 -2.65 -9.08
C MET A 40 5.66 -3.61 -9.74
N LEU A 41 5.41 -4.93 -9.70
CA LEU A 41 6.21 -5.91 -10.45
C LEU A 41 6.16 -5.65 -11.96
N ALA A 42 4.98 -5.34 -12.50
CA ALA A 42 4.83 -4.98 -13.91
C ALA A 42 5.63 -3.72 -14.27
N ALA A 43 5.60 -2.70 -13.41
CA ALA A 43 6.37 -1.46 -13.62
C ALA A 43 7.89 -1.67 -13.52
N HIS A 44 8.35 -2.64 -12.71
CA HIS A 44 9.79 -2.89 -12.52
C HIS A 44 10.39 -3.80 -13.58
N VAL A 45 9.73 -4.91 -13.92
CA VAL A 45 10.30 -5.96 -14.76
C VAL A 45 9.46 -6.32 -15.98
N GLY A 46 8.22 -5.79 -16.08
CA GLY A 46 7.33 -6.00 -17.21
C GLY A 46 7.64 -5.06 -18.37
N ASP A 47 7.51 -5.55 -19.58
CA ASP A 47 7.63 -4.73 -20.77
C ASP A 47 6.30 -4.03 -21.06
N SER A 48 6.27 -2.71 -20.81
CA SER A 48 5.11 -1.85 -21.09
C SER A 48 5.06 -1.35 -22.54
N GLY A 49 6.00 -1.76 -23.38
CA GLY A 49 6.17 -1.23 -24.75
C GLY A 49 6.71 0.21 -24.78
N LEU A 50 6.99 0.81 -23.62
CA LEU A 50 7.58 2.16 -23.51
C LEU A 50 9.10 2.14 -23.36
N ARG A 51 9.68 1.00 -22.99
CA ARG A 51 11.09 0.81 -22.67
C ARG A 51 11.78 -0.23 -23.55
N GLY A 52 11.03 -1.11 -24.23
CA GLY A 52 11.56 -2.23 -25.01
C GLY A 52 11.15 -2.16 -26.48
N ASP A 53 11.91 -2.84 -27.33
CA ASP A 53 11.67 -2.92 -28.77
C ASP A 53 10.50 -3.84 -29.15
N ASP A 54 10.01 -4.64 -28.20
CA ASP A 54 8.97 -5.63 -28.43
C ASP A 54 7.64 -5.24 -27.81
N ALA A 55 6.88 -4.43 -28.50
CA ALA A 55 5.46 -4.21 -28.24
C ALA A 55 4.60 -5.47 -28.55
N ALA A 56 5.03 -6.66 -28.13
CA ALA A 56 4.36 -7.93 -28.40
C ALA A 56 3.03 -8.08 -27.65
N GLY A 57 2.11 -7.13 -27.83
CA GLY A 57 0.74 -7.19 -27.33
C GLY A 57 0.56 -6.77 -25.85
N TRP A 58 1.60 -6.42 -25.13
CA TRP A 58 1.55 -6.04 -23.72
C TRP A 58 1.70 -4.54 -23.48
N GLY A 59 1.65 -3.71 -24.52
CA GLY A 59 1.78 -2.25 -24.43
C GLY A 59 0.82 -1.58 -23.45
N TRP A 60 -0.28 -2.26 -23.06
CA TRP A 60 -1.22 -1.79 -22.05
C TRP A 60 -0.63 -1.78 -20.61
N LEU A 61 0.51 -2.43 -20.34
CA LEU A 61 1.15 -2.43 -19.02
C LEU A 61 1.62 -1.04 -18.56
N TRP A 62 1.64 -0.04 -19.44
CA TRP A 62 1.86 1.37 -19.04
C TRP A 62 0.88 1.83 -17.93
N VAL A 63 -0.28 1.21 -17.80
CA VAL A 63 -1.23 1.50 -16.69
C VAL A 63 -0.63 1.19 -15.32
N ALA A 64 0.44 0.39 -15.27
CA ALA A 64 1.14 0.07 -14.04
C ALA A 64 2.20 1.13 -13.62
N ASP A 65 2.54 2.09 -14.50
CA ASP A 65 3.56 3.07 -14.17
C ASP A 65 3.03 4.10 -13.14
N GLY A 66 3.65 4.16 -11.95
CA GLY A 66 3.34 5.09 -10.86
C GLY A 66 2.06 4.80 -10.06
N ARG A 67 1.00 4.32 -10.71
CA ARG A 67 -0.32 4.12 -10.09
C ARG A 67 -0.35 3.09 -8.98
N PRO A 68 0.28 1.92 -9.08
CA PRO A 68 0.28 0.90 -8.03
C PRO A 68 0.88 1.38 -6.72
N SER A 69 1.91 2.22 -6.77
CA SER A 69 2.53 2.81 -5.58
C SER A 69 1.57 3.75 -4.85
N ALA A 70 0.77 4.54 -5.60
CA ALA A 70 -0.27 5.39 -5.03
C ALA A 70 -1.41 4.55 -4.40
N VAL A 71 -1.87 3.48 -5.08
CA VAL A 71 -2.83 2.51 -4.51
C VAL A 71 -2.29 1.93 -3.21
N PHE A 72 -1.01 1.57 -3.17
CA PHE A 72 -0.36 1.03 -1.98
C PHE A 72 -0.32 2.05 -0.83
N ALA A 73 -0.02 3.32 -1.11
CA ALA A 73 -0.02 4.39 -0.12
C ALA A 73 -1.44 4.66 0.45
N VAL A 74 -2.48 4.66 -0.40
CA VAL A 74 -3.88 4.77 0.04
C VAL A 74 -4.27 3.59 0.92
N LEU A 75 -3.89 2.36 0.55
CA LEU A 75 -4.14 1.15 1.35
C LEU A 75 -3.39 1.17 2.70
N ALA A 76 -2.20 1.74 2.73
CA ALA A 76 -1.44 1.94 3.97
C ALA A 76 -2.19 2.89 4.93
N GLY A 77 -2.71 4.01 4.43
CA GLY A 77 -3.57 4.92 5.19
C GLY A 77 -4.86 4.25 5.68
N THR A 78 -5.51 3.48 4.81
CA THR A 78 -6.70 2.68 5.16
C THR A 78 -6.42 1.76 6.35
N THR A 79 -5.24 1.13 6.36
CA THR A 79 -4.80 0.25 7.46
C THR A 79 -4.64 1.00 8.77
N ILE A 80 -4.12 2.23 8.78
CA ILE A 80 -4.00 3.07 9.99
C ILE A 80 -5.37 3.31 10.62
N SER A 81 -6.38 3.68 9.81
CA SER A 81 -7.73 3.93 10.33
C SER A 81 -8.41 2.67 10.86
N ILE A 82 -8.26 1.52 10.17
CA ILE A 82 -8.80 0.25 10.65
C ILE A 82 -8.14 -0.16 11.96
N MET A 83 -6.83 0.03 12.08
CA MET A 83 -6.07 -0.24 13.30
C MET A 83 -6.55 0.67 14.44
N SER A 84 -6.76 1.96 14.18
CA SER A 84 -7.29 2.91 15.15
C SER A 84 -8.71 2.56 15.62
N ALA A 85 -9.59 2.13 14.71
CA ALA A 85 -10.95 1.72 15.04
C ALA A 85 -11.00 0.43 15.88
N SER A 86 -10.02 -0.44 15.76
CA SER A 86 -9.91 -1.69 16.53
C SER A 86 -9.18 -1.53 17.87
N ASP A 87 -8.57 -0.36 18.11
CA ASP A 87 -7.79 -0.09 19.30
C ASP A 87 -8.69 0.33 20.47
N ARG A 88 -8.78 -0.55 21.46
CA ARG A 88 -9.61 -0.32 22.66
C ARG A 88 -8.94 0.55 23.73
N VAL A 89 -7.62 0.71 23.66
CA VAL A 89 -6.83 1.47 24.64
C VAL A 89 -6.93 2.98 24.36
N GLY A 90 -6.98 3.36 23.12
CA GLY A 90 -7.17 4.76 22.72
C GLY A 90 -6.15 5.27 21.70
N SER A 91 -6.31 6.54 21.33
CA SER A 91 -5.52 7.15 20.24
C SER A 91 -4.03 7.28 20.57
N GLY A 92 -3.64 7.42 21.83
CA GLY A 92 -2.22 7.44 22.24
C GLY A 92 -1.54 6.09 21.95
N HIS A 93 -2.20 5.00 22.28
CA HIS A 93 -1.74 3.65 21.98
C HIS A 93 -1.62 3.43 20.47
N THR A 94 -2.63 3.84 19.69
CA THR A 94 -2.57 3.81 18.23
C THR A 94 -1.41 4.65 17.69
N ALA A 95 -1.17 5.84 18.23
CA ALA A 95 -0.07 6.71 17.78
C ALA A 95 1.29 6.04 17.97
N VAL A 96 1.53 5.38 19.13
CA VAL A 96 2.76 4.62 19.37
C VAL A 96 2.88 3.44 18.38
N ARG A 97 1.80 2.73 18.10
CA ARG A 97 1.79 1.66 17.09
C ARG A 97 2.17 2.19 15.71
N VAL A 98 1.61 3.33 15.30
CA VAL A 98 1.92 3.95 14.00
C VAL A 98 3.37 4.42 13.97
N ALA A 99 3.86 5.07 15.02
CA ALA A 99 5.25 5.52 15.12
C ALA A 99 6.24 4.36 15.06
N THR A 100 5.99 3.27 15.79
CA THR A 100 6.84 2.07 15.76
C THR A 100 6.84 1.43 14.37
N ARG A 101 5.69 1.36 13.70
CA ARG A 101 5.60 0.88 12.32
C ARG A 101 6.38 1.78 11.36
N ALA A 102 6.30 3.09 11.54
CA ALA A 102 7.05 4.05 10.75
C ALA A 102 8.56 3.80 10.84
N VAL A 103 9.10 3.66 12.06
CA VAL A 103 10.52 3.38 12.28
C VAL A 103 10.94 2.07 11.61
N ILE A 104 10.14 1.01 11.73
CA ILE A 104 10.44 -0.29 11.10
C ILE A 104 10.39 -0.17 9.57
N LEU A 105 9.42 0.56 9.01
CA LEU A 105 9.34 0.78 7.56
C LEU A 105 10.54 1.55 7.03
N VAL A 106 11.00 2.58 7.77
CA VAL A 106 12.23 3.30 7.43
C VAL A 106 13.44 2.36 7.47
N ALA A 107 13.58 1.56 8.52
CA ALA A 107 14.70 0.63 8.64
C ALA A 107 14.70 -0.43 7.51
N VAL A 108 13.55 -1.03 7.21
CA VAL A 108 13.40 -1.97 6.09
C VAL A 108 13.70 -1.27 4.76
N GLY A 109 13.20 -0.05 4.56
CA GLY A 109 13.46 0.74 3.37
C GLY A 109 14.95 1.01 3.16
N LEU A 110 15.67 1.39 4.22
CA LEU A 110 17.12 1.59 4.17
C LEU A 110 17.88 0.32 3.82
N VAL A 111 17.50 -0.83 4.39
CA VAL A 111 18.10 -2.13 4.07
C VAL A 111 17.87 -2.49 2.60
N LEU A 112 16.66 -2.28 2.08
CA LEU A 112 16.34 -2.58 0.69
C LEU A 112 17.05 -1.61 -0.29
N ASN A 113 17.17 -0.32 0.05
CA ASN A 113 17.94 0.64 -0.74
C ASN A 113 19.44 0.28 -0.77
N ALA A 114 19.98 -0.25 0.34
CA ALA A 114 21.38 -0.70 0.41
C ALA A 114 21.70 -1.89 -0.51
N LEU A 115 20.70 -2.58 -1.05
CA LEU A 115 20.87 -3.61 -2.08
C LEU A 115 21.29 -3.02 -3.44
N GLY A 116 21.17 -1.71 -3.64
CA GLY A 116 21.65 -0.99 -4.83
C GLY A 116 20.87 -1.30 -6.11
N THR A 117 19.64 -1.82 -6.02
CA THR A 117 18.81 -2.10 -7.21
C THR A 117 18.35 -0.80 -7.86
N PRO A 118 18.10 -0.76 -9.17
CA PRO A 118 17.58 0.42 -9.87
C PRO A 118 16.09 0.71 -9.54
N VAL A 119 15.51 -0.02 -8.60
CA VAL A 119 14.11 0.15 -8.17
C VAL A 119 14.02 1.17 -7.04
N ALA A 120 13.18 2.19 -7.21
CA ALA A 120 12.89 3.15 -6.15
C ALA A 120 12.05 2.52 -5.03
N VAL A 121 12.62 2.43 -3.81
CA VAL A 121 11.97 1.78 -2.66
C VAL A 121 11.11 2.78 -1.89
N ILE A 122 9.78 2.62 -1.93
CA ILE A 122 8.82 3.52 -1.26
C ILE A 122 8.82 3.42 0.28
N LEU A 123 9.30 2.32 0.88
CA LEU A 123 9.04 2.01 2.30
C LEU A 123 9.60 3.06 3.26
N GLY A 124 10.78 3.60 2.97
CA GLY A 124 11.37 4.66 3.79
C GLY A 124 10.48 5.91 3.84
N ASN A 125 10.07 6.38 2.67
CA ASN A 125 9.20 7.54 2.53
C ASN A 125 7.81 7.28 3.14
N LEU A 126 7.27 6.07 2.99
CA LEU A 126 6.02 5.66 3.62
C LEU A 126 6.11 5.71 5.15
N GLY A 127 7.25 5.34 5.73
CA GLY A 127 7.51 5.50 7.15
C GLY A 127 7.46 6.98 7.58
N VAL A 128 8.06 7.88 6.81
CA VAL A 128 7.98 9.33 7.06
C VAL A 128 6.52 9.82 6.98
N MET A 129 5.77 9.40 5.95
CA MET A 129 4.35 9.74 5.81
C MET A 129 3.53 9.25 7.02
N PHE A 130 3.84 8.07 7.57
CA PHE A 130 3.18 7.55 8.77
C PHE A 130 3.39 8.46 9.98
N LEU A 131 4.59 9.02 10.18
CA LEU A 131 4.84 9.99 11.25
C LEU A 131 4.04 11.27 11.04
N LEU A 132 3.99 11.78 9.80
CA LEU A 132 3.27 13.01 9.46
C LEU A 132 1.76 12.91 9.69
N VAL A 133 1.16 11.73 9.56
CA VAL A 133 -0.30 11.58 9.75
C VAL A 133 -0.72 11.24 11.17
N ILE A 134 0.22 11.07 12.12
CA ILE A 134 -0.12 10.77 13.52
C ILE A 134 -1.12 11.79 14.11
N PRO A 135 -0.95 13.10 13.94
CA PRO A 135 -1.89 14.09 14.48
C PRO A 135 -3.31 13.94 13.92
N ALA A 136 -3.44 13.39 12.70
CA ALA A 136 -4.70 13.25 11.99
C ALA A 136 -5.48 11.96 12.34
N ILE A 137 -4.96 11.06 13.18
CA ILE A 137 -5.59 9.75 13.52
C ILE A 137 -7.04 9.92 13.98
N ARG A 138 -7.33 10.99 14.75
CA ARG A 138 -8.67 11.27 15.30
C ARG A 138 -9.58 12.09 14.39
N TRP A 139 -9.10 12.57 13.27
CA TRP A 139 -9.88 13.43 12.39
C TRP A 139 -11.06 12.68 11.76
N THR A 140 -12.11 13.43 11.44
CA THR A 140 -13.29 12.88 10.77
C THR A 140 -12.95 12.46 9.34
N PRO A 141 -13.72 11.53 8.72
CA PRO A 141 -13.48 11.14 7.33
C PRO A 141 -13.48 12.33 6.36
N ARG A 142 -14.36 13.33 6.59
CA ARG A 142 -14.43 14.54 5.78
C ARG A 142 -13.17 15.40 5.94
N ALA A 143 -12.72 15.62 7.18
CA ALA A 143 -11.50 16.39 7.44
C ALA A 143 -10.26 15.73 6.81
N LEU A 144 -10.16 14.39 6.91
CA LEU A 144 -9.09 13.61 6.28
C LEU A 144 -9.13 13.71 4.75
N ALA A 145 -10.31 13.63 4.14
CA ALA A 145 -10.47 13.74 2.69
C ALA A 145 -10.08 15.13 2.20
N VAL A 146 -10.58 16.21 2.86
CA VAL A 146 -10.26 17.59 2.51
C VAL A 146 -8.77 17.88 2.68
N ALA A 147 -8.21 17.55 3.83
CA ALA A 147 -6.78 17.73 4.10
C ALA A 147 -5.91 16.90 3.14
N GLY A 148 -6.30 15.64 2.88
CA GLY A 148 -5.61 14.77 1.93
C GLY A 148 -5.60 15.36 0.53
N SER A 149 -6.73 15.84 0.04
CA SER A 149 -6.82 16.52 -1.26
C SER A 149 -5.99 17.81 -1.30
N GLY A 150 -6.02 18.59 -0.22
CA GLY A 150 -5.22 19.81 -0.09
C GLY A 150 -3.72 19.52 -0.09
N VAL A 151 -3.27 18.47 0.62
CA VAL A 151 -1.87 18.02 0.65
C VAL A 151 -1.43 17.48 -0.70
N LEU A 152 -2.28 16.67 -1.38
CA LEU A 152 -2.00 16.17 -2.73
C LEU A 152 -1.71 17.32 -3.71
N VAL A 153 -2.63 18.26 -3.82
CA VAL A 153 -2.52 19.36 -4.78
C VAL A 153 -1.51 20.40 -4.31
N GLY A 154 -1.61 20.88 -3.08
CA GLY A 154 -0.70 21.88 -2.52
C GLY A 154 0.73 21.39 -2.39
N GLY A 155 0.91 20.13 -1.96
CA GLY A 155 2.20 19.48 -1.90
C GLY A 155 2.83 19.27 -3.27
N ALA A 156 2.03 18.92 -4.29
CA ALA A 156 2.50 18.81 -5.67
C ALA A 156 2.98 20.15 -6.22
N VAL A 157 2.20 21.22 -5.98
CA VAL A 157 2.62 22.57 -6.38
C VAL A 157 3.88 23.00 -5.62
N ALA A 158 3.93 22.80 -4.30
CA ALA A 158 5.10 23.17 -3.51
C ALA A 158 6.35 22.38 -3.93
N PHE A 159 6.21 21.08 -4.22
CA PHE A 159 7.31 20.23 -4.69
C PHE A 159 7.97 20.80 -5.94
N ARG A 160 7.20 21.33 -6.88
CA ARG A 160 7.71 21.95 -8.12
C ARG A 160 8.72 23.08 -7.87
N PHE A 161 8.62 23.77 -6.72
CA PHE A 161 9.50 24.87 -6.36
C PHE A 161 10.71 24.45 -5.53
N VAL A 162 10.67 23.25 -4.92
CA VAL A 162 11.74 22.74 -4.06
C VAL A 162 12.46 21.53 -4.65
N GLU A 163 12.00 21.03 -5.79
CA GLU A 163 12.63 19.92 -6.50
C GLU A 163 14.10 20.26 -6.81
N GLY A 164 15.00 19.37 -6.35
CA GLY A 164 16.45 19.55 -6.50
C GLY A 164 17.11 20.58 -5.56
N ALA A 165 16.33 21.39 -4.85
CA ALA A 165 16.89 22.44 -3.96
C ALA A 165 17.58 21.86 -2.69
N TRP A 166 17.28 20.60 -2.37
CA TRP A 166 17.71 19.95 -1.12
C TRP A 166 18.48 18.66 -1.35
N ASP A 167 18.96 18.45 -2.58
CA ASP A 167 19.74 17.26 -2.94
C ASP A 167 20.97 17.15 -2.05
N GLY A 168 21.24 15.95 -1.54
CA GLY A 168 22.36 15.67 -0.64
C GLY A 168 22.10 15.97 0.84
N ILE A 169 20.89 16.42 1.23
CA ILE A 169 20.49 16.57 2.64
C ILE A 169 19.53 15.41 3.01
N PRO A 170 19.99 14.35 3.73
CA PRO A 170 19.22 13.11 3.92
C PRO A 170 17.82 13.29 4.51
N VAL A 171 17.66 14.24 5.45
CA VAL A 171 16.34 14.52 6.06
C VAL A 171 15.42 15.23 5.08
N ALA A 172 15.95 16.14 4.28
CA ALA A 172 15.18 16.85 3.26
C ALA A 172 14.82 15.91 2.10
N GLU A 173 15.73 15.03 1.67
CA GLU A 173 15.45 14.01 0.67
C GLU A 173 14.31 13.09 1.07
N ALA A 174 14.15 12.74 2.34
CA ALA A 174 13.01 11.96 2.80
C ALA A 174 11.64 12.66 2.57
N VAL A 175 11.64 14.00 2.52
CA VAL A 175 10.44 14.82 2.30
C VAL A 175 10.27 15.18 0.83
N THR A 176 11.38 15.43 0.12
CA THR A 176 11.42 15.91 -1.28
C THR A 176 11.91 14.86 -2.28
N HIS A 177 11.95 13.59 -1.89
CA HIS A 177 12.41 12.49 -2.75
C HIS A 177 11.73 12.52 -4.12
N TYR A 178 12.50 12.40 -5.19
CA TYR A 178 12.00 12.55 -6.56
C TYR A 178 10.80 11.65 -6.88
N TYR A 179 10.88 10.34 -6.55
CA TYR A 179 9.79 9.39 -6.86
C TYR A 179 8.63 9.46 -5.87
N TYR A 180 8.88 9.76 -4.58
CA TYR A 180 7.91 9.63 -3.50
C TYR A 180 8.00 10.80 -2.51
N PRO A 181 7.82 12.07 -2.97
CA PRO A 181 7.96 13.22 -2.08
C PRO A 181 6.88 13.18 -0.99
N ALA A 182 7.32 12.94 0.27
CA ALA A 182 6.39 12.77 1.39
C ALA A 182 5.50 14.00 1.59
N MET A 183 5.97 15.21 1.21
CA MET A 183 5.20 16.44 1.28
C MET A 183 3.91 16.41 0.43
N ALA A 184 3.88 15.69 -0.68
CA ALA A 184 2.69 15.50 -1.52
C ALA A 184 2.04 14.13 -1.26
N TRP A 185 2.83 13.05 -1.17
CA TRP A 185 2.35 11.68 -1.04
C TRP A 185 1.66 11.39 0.28
N THR A 186 1.92 12.17 1.36
CA THR A 186 1.14 12.13 2.60
C THR A 186 -0.35 12.31 2.35
N GLY A 187 -0.73 13.04 1.29
CA GLY A 187 -2.11 13.17 0.87
C GLY A 187 -2.78 11.83 0.52
N TYR A 188 -2.08 10.90 -0.15
CA TYR A 188 -2.60 9.55 -0.40
C TYR A 188 -2.88 8.80 0.91
N VAL A 189 -1.99 8.91 1.89
CA VAL A 189 -2.17 8.26 3.19
C VAL A 189 -3.38 8.87 3.92
N LEU A 190 -3.57 10.21 3.89
CA LEU A 190 -4.73 10.87 4.49
C LEU A 190 -6.05 10.48 3.80
N VAL A 191 -6.09 10.43 2.46
CA VAL A 191 -7.25 9.92 1.71
C VAL A 191 -7.51 8.46 2.08
N GLY A 192 -6.48 7.65 2.16
CA GLY A 192 -6.58 6.27 2.61
C GLY A 192 -7.16 6.16 4.03
N MET A 193 -6.74 7.03 4.94
CA MET A 193 -7.32 7.10 6.28
C MET A 193 -8.81 7.47 6.25
N ALA A 194 -9.22 8.37 5.35
CA ALA A 194 -10.64 8.68 5.14
C ALA A 194 -11.42 7.45 4.67
N VAL A 195 -10.91 6.74 3.67
CA VAL A 195 -11.49 5.48 3.15
C VAL A 195 -11.59 4.43 4.26
N GLY A 196 -10.57 4.28 5.09
CA GLY A 196 -10.55 3.29 6.18
C GLY A 196 -11.58 3.54 7.30
N LYS A 197 -12.15 4.76 7.36
CA LYS A 197 -13.25 5.10 8.29
C LYS A 197 -14.64 4.83 7.69
N LEU A 198 -14.73 4.44 6.43
CA LEU A 198 -15.99 4.03 5.80
C LEU A 198 -16.36 2.60 6.22
N ARG A 199 -17.62 2.24 6.02
CA ARG A 199 -18.12 0.87 6.28
C ARG A 199 -17.79 -0.05 5.11
N LEU A 200 -16.51 -0.39 4.97
CA LEU A 200 -15.97 -1.09 3.80
C LEU A 200 -16.57 -2.48 3.53
N ARG A 201 -17.35 -3.01 4.47
CA ARG A 201 -18.10 -4.28 4.28
C ARG A 201 -19.46 -4.07 3.62
N GLU A 202 -19.94 -2.85 3.50
CA GLU A 202 -21.22 -2.51 2.89
C GLU A 202 -21.05 -2.45 1.36
N PRO A 203 -21.87 -3.19 0.56
CA PRO A 203 -21.80 -3.16 -0.89
C PRO A 203 -21.98 -1.75 -1.49
N ALA A 204 -22.81 -0.92 -0.86
CA ALA A 204 -23.01 0.47 -1.27
C ALA A 204 -21.72 1.30 -1.23
N VAL A 205 -20.86 1.06 -0.22
CA VAL A 205 -19.55 1.74 -0.12
C VAL A 205 -18.61 1.28 -1.23
N ALA A 206 -18.56 -0.03 -1.51
CA ALA A 206 -17.77 -0.55 -2.63
C ALA A 206 -18.24 0.07 -3.97
N SER A 207 -19.54 0.11 -4.22
CA SER A 207 -20.11 0.74 -5.43
C SER A 207 -19.80 2.25 -5.50
N ALA A 208 -19.91 2.98 -4.38
CA ALA A 208 -19.59 4.38 -4.32
C ALA A 208 -18.10 4.63 -4.66
N LEU A 209 -17.18 3.81 -4.15
CA LEU A 209 -15.75 3.89 -4.47
C LEU A 209 -15.49 3.59 -5.94
N VAL A 210 -16.17 2.60 -6.53
CA VAL A 210 -16.06 2.27 -7.97
C VAL A 210 -16.50 3.46 -8.82
N TRP A 211 -17.70 3.99 -8.59
CA TRP A 211 -18.22 5.09 -9.39
C TRP A 211 -17.43 6.39 -9.21
N THR A 212 -17.08 6.73 -7.97
CA THR A 212 -16.26 7.92 -7.70
C THR A 212 -14.88 7.77 -8.35
N GLY A 213 -14.26 6.60 -8.22
CA GLY A 213 -12.97 6.31 -8.83
C GLY A 213 -13.02 6.32 -10.34
N ALA A 214 -14.00 5.66 -10.96
CA ALA A 214 -14.15 5.60 -12.41
C ALA A 214 -14.42 6.99 -13.01
N LEU A 215 -15.40 7.72 -12.46
CA LEU A 215 -15.74 9.05 -12.94
C LEU A 215 -14.59 10.03 -12.73
N GLY A 216 -13.98 10.04 -11.54
CA GLY A 216 -12.84 10.91 -11.24
C GLY A 216 -11.64 10.64 -12.14
N THR A 217 -11.33 9.35 -12.40
CA THR A 217 -10.29 8.95 -13.37
C THR A 217 -10.63 9.48 -14.76
N ALA A 218 -11.85 9.20 -15.26
CA ALA A 218 -12.26 9.62 -16.59
C ALA A 218 -12.21 11.15 -16.77
N VAL A 219 -12.67 11.90 -15.76
CA VAL A 219 -12.63 13.38 -15.78
C VAL A 219 -11.19 13.89 -15.76
N THR A 220 -10.36 13.39 -14.83
CA THR A 220 -8.96 13.86 -14.69
C THR A 220 -8.16 13.58 -15.96
N TYR A 221 -8.24 12.36 -16.49
CA TYR A 221 -7.53 12.00 -17.72
C TYR A 221 -8.11 12.69 -18.95
N GLY A 222 -9.45 12.80 -19.02
CA GLY A 222 -10.12 13.52 -20.11
C GLY A 222 -9.72 14.99 -20.18
N VAL A 223 -9.72 15.68 -19.03
CA VAL A 223 -9.27 17.08 -18.97
C VAL A 223 -7.79 17.21 -19.33
N ALA A 224 -6.93 16.33 -18.81
CA ALA A 224 -5.51 16.33 -19.14
C ALA A 224 -5.26 16.20 -20.65
N ILE A 225 -6.00 15.32 -21.31
CA ILE A 225 -5.93 15.15 -22.78
C ILE A 225 -6.43 16.42 -23.50
N LEU A 226 -7.55 16.99 -23.06
CA LEU A 226 -8.13 18.18 -23.67
C LEU A 226 -7.24 19.43 -23.58
N VAL A 227 -6.44 19.56 -22.49
CA VAL A 227 -5.50 20.68 -22.35
C VAL A 227 -4.14 20.39 -22.99
N GLY A 228 -4.02 19.34 -23.79
CA GLY A 228 -2.79 18.97 -24.50
C GLY A 228 -1.70 18.37 -23.60
N ALA A 229 -2.06 17.96 -22.39
CA ALA A 229 -1.17 17.14 -21.60
C ALA A 229 -1.03 15.79 -22.31
N ALA A 230 0.19 15.33 -22.48
CA ALA A 230 0.46 14.07 -23.14
C ALA A 230 -0.30 12.94 -22.45
N ALA A 231 -0.85 12.03 -23.23
CA ALA A 231 -1.21 10.73 -22.74
C ALA A 231 0.00 10.13 -21.98
N PRO A 232 -0.19 9.27 -20.98
CA PRO A 232 0.90 8.73 -20.16
C PRO A 232 2.05 8.06 -20.94
N TRP A 233 1.80 7.76 -22.22
CA TRP A 233 2.75 7.13 -23.16
C TRP A 233 3.38 8.11 -24.17
N GLN A 234 3.13 9.43 -24.06
CA GLN A 234 3.70 10.43 -24.98
C GLN A 234 4.57 11.43 -24.21
N THR A 235 5.57 12.00 -24.88
CA THR A 235 6.35 13.12 -24.34
C THR A 235 5.44 14.30 -24.07
N ALA A 236 5.45 14.79 -22.81
CA ALA A 236 4.56 15.85 -22.38
C ALA A 236 4.83 17.16 -23.16
N THR A 237 3.84 17.62 -23.91
CA THR A 237 3.85 18.92 -24.60
C THR A 237 2.93 19.94 -23.93
N GLY A 238 2.11 19.48 -22.97
CA GLY A 238 1.15 20.28 -22.22
C GLY A 238 1.73 20.94 -20.97
N PRO A 239 0.88 21.69 -20.23
CA PRO A 239 1.31 22.37 -19.02
C PRO A 239 1.70 21.33 -17.93
N TRP A 240 2.78 21.61 -17.19
CA TRP A 240 3.34 20.71 -16.16
C TRP A 240 2.30 20.21 -15.15
N TRP A 241 1.35 21.07 -14.74
CA TRP A 241 0.33 20.73 -13.74
C TRP A 241 -0.67 19.69 -14.21
N ALA A 242 -0.82 19.51 -15.53
CA ALA A 242 -1.72 18.54 -16.13
C ALA A 242 -1.01 17.27 -16.59
N SER A 243 0.31 17.14 -16.39
CA SER A 243 1.06 15.93 -16.74
C SER A 243 0.47 14.70 -16.06
N LEU A 244 0.39 13.58 -16.80
CA LEU A 244 0.01 12.26 -16.31
C LEU A 244 1.21 11.30 -16.32
N THR A 245 2.41 11.84 -16.56
CA THR A 245 3.64 11.04 -16.53
C THR A 245 3.85 10.48 -15.12
N ALA A 246 4.21 9.21 -15.04
CA ALA A 246 4.48 8.56 -13.76
C ALA A 246 5.58 9.29 -12.98
N HIS A 247 5.33 9.51 -11.69
CA HIS A 247 6.23 10.21 -10.78
C HIS A 247 6.56 11.67 -11.16
N SER A 248 5.75 12.30 -12.00
CA SER A 248 5.86 13.74 -12.27
C SER A 248 5.49 14.60 -11.05
N THR A 249 4.84 14.01 -10.07
CA THR A 249 4.25 14.70 -8.91
C THR A 249 3.40 15.92 -9.33
N SER A 250 2.83 15.89 -10.53
CA SER A 250 1.90 16.92 -10.98
C SER A 250 0.57 16.84 -10.23
N PRO A 251 -0.17 17.95 -10.07
CA PRO A 251 -1.51 17.91 -9.48
C PRO A 251 -2.45 16.89 -10.15
N PHE A 252 -2.40 16.76 -11.48
CA PHE A 252 -3.26 15.83 -12.21
C PHE A 252 -2.84 14.37 -12.04
N GLU A 253 -1.54 14.07 -12.03
CA GLU A 253 -1.07 12.73 -11.67
C GLU A 253 -1.53 12.35 -10.26
N MET A 254 -1.34 13.24 -9.28
CA MET A 254 -1.68 12.97 -7.88
C MET A 254 -3.18 12.74 -7.69
N VAL A 255 -4.02 13.57 -8.29
CA VAL A 255 -5.49 13.46 -8.25
C VAL A 255 -5.95 12.23 -9.04
N GLY A 256 -5.43 12.02 -10.25
CA GLY A 256 -5.77 10.89 -11.10
C GLY A 256 -5.45 9.55 -10.43
N ASN A 257 -4.24 9.43 -9.86
CA ASN A 257 -3.83 8.24 -9.12
C ASN A 257 -4.69 8.00 -7.87
N THR A 258 -5.20 9.06 -7.23
CA THR A 258 -6.17 8.93 -6.12
C THR A 258 -7.44 8.26 -6.60
N PHE A 259 -8.02 8.71 -7.71
CA PHE A 259 -9.23 8.11 -8.25
C PHE A 259 -9.01 6.68 -8.76
N VAL A 260 -7.86 6.41 -9.38
CA VAL A 260 -7.47 5.02 -9.72
C VAL A 260 -7.40 4.15 -8.46
N ALA A 261 -6.84 4.65 -7.35
CA ALA A 261 -6.78 3.90 -6.10
C ALA A 261 -8.18 3.62 -5.53
N LEU A 262 -9.10 4.60 -5.56
CA LEU A 262 -10.48 4.39 -5.14
C LEU A 262 -11.18 3.34 -6.01
N LEU A 263 -10.98 3.40 -7.33
CA LEU A 263 -11.53 2.44 -8.28
C LEU A 263 -11.03 1.04 -7.98
N VAL A 264 -9.72 0.84 -7.88
CA VAL A 264 -9.10 -0.48 -7.60
C VAL A 264 -9.60 -1.03 -6.27
N ILE A 265 -9.62 -0.22 -5.20
CA ILE A 265 -10.13 -0.63 -3.89
C ILE A 265 -11.60 -1.02 -3.98
N GLY A 266 -12.42 -0.19 -4.63
CA GLY A 266 -13.86 -0.43 -4.79
C GLY A 266 -14.14 -1.73 -5.55
N VAL A 267 -13.49 -1.96 -6.68
CA VAL A 267 -13.61 -3.19 -7.48
C VAL A 267 -13.17 -4.40 -6.65
N CYS A 268 -12.03 -4.31 -5.97
CA CYS A 268 -11.55 -5.42 -5.14
C CYS A 268 -12.49 -5.73 -3.97
N LEU A 269 -13.09 -4.72 -3.33
CA LEU A 269 -14.12 -4.93 -2.30
C LEU A 269 -15.36 -5.60 -2.88
N TRP A 270 -15.71 -5.30 -4.13
CA TRP A 270 -16.90 -5.80 -4.79
C TRP A 270 -16.75 -7.26 -5.22
N ILE A 271 -15.59 -7.65 -5.78
CA ILE A 271 -15.36 -8.99 -6.35
C ILE A 271 -14.76 -9.99 -5.37
N ALA A 272 -13.99 -9.55 -4.38
CA ALA A 272 -13.24 -10.46 -3.52
C ALA A 272 -14.14 -11.39 -2.72
N ARG A 273 -13.80 -12.67 -2.74
CA ARG A 273 -14.47 -13.73 -1.97
C ARG A 273 -13.43 -14.61 -1.30
N PRO A 274 -13.63 -15.06 -0.07
CA PRO A 274 -12.71 -15.98 0.62
C PRO A 274 -12.88 -17.43 0.11
N THR A 275 -12.66 -17.63 -1.20
CA THR A 275 -12.78 -18.92 -1.88
C THR A 275 -11.40 -19.43 -2.31
N PRO A 276 -11.24 -20.74 -2.58
CA PRO A 276 -9.96 -21.29 -3.05
C PRO A 276 -9.38 -20.60 -4.29
N VAL A 277 -10.24 -20.11 -5.19
CA VAL A 277 -9.82 -19.40 -6.41
C VAL A 277 -9.09 -18.09 -6.07
N PHE A 278 -9.57 -17.36 -5.06
CA PHE A 278 -8.93 -16.11 -4.62
C PHE A 278 -7.78 -16.33 -3.65
N LEU A 279 -7.62 -17.54 -3.10
CA LEU A 279 -6.61 -17.82 -2.07
C LEU A 279 -5.20 -17.36 -2.43
N PRO A 280 -4.64 -17.63 -3.63
CA PRO A 280 -3.29 -17.18 -3.97
C PRO A 280 -3.14 -15.66 -3.93
N ALA A 281 -4.08 -14.92 -4.53
CA ALA A 281 -4.06 -13.46 -4.53
C ALA A 281 -4.28 -12.88 -3.12
N LEU A 282 -5.17 -13.45 -2.33
CA LEU A 282 -5.40 -13.04 -0.94
C LEU A 282 -4.19 -13.33 -0.05
N ALA A 283 -3.53 -14.47 -0.21
CA ALA A 283 -2.31 -14.81 0.50
C ALA A 283 -1.21 -13.79 0.16
N PHE A 284 -0.99 -13.55 -1.13
CA PHE A 284 -0.03 -12.59 -1.66
C PHE A 284 -0.25 -11.18 -1.10
N GLY A 285 -1.47 -10.64 -1.18
CA GLY A 285 -1.79 -9.31 -0.69
C GLY A 285 -1.81 -9.20 0.84
N SER A 286 -2.14 -10.29 1.56
CA SER A 286 -2.13 -10.30 3.02
C SER A 286 -0.72 -10.21 3.61
N MET A 287 0.30 -10.52 2.82
CA MET A 287 1.72 -10.47 3.16
C MET A 287 2.47 -9.41 2.33
N SER A 288 1.80 -8.29 2.09
CA SER A 288 2.24 -7.24 1.18
C SER A 288 3.64 -6.68 1.47
N LEU A 289 4.02 -6.51 2.74
CA LEU A 289 5.34 -6.04 3.14
C LEU A 289 6.42 -7.11 2.86
N SER A 290 6.15 -8.36 3.23
CA SER A 290 7.06 -9.48 3.00
C SER A 290 7.26 -9.73 1.50
N VAL A 291 6.19 -9.73 0.73
CA VAL A 291 6.23 -9.95 -0.73
C VAL A 291 6.92 -8.78 -1.44
N TYR A 292 6.61 -7.54 -1.06
CA TYR A 292 7.29 -6.36 -1.59
C TYR A 292 8.80 -6.40 -1.31
N SER A 293 9.20 -6.76 -0.10
CA SER A 293 10.62 -6.89 0.24
C SER A 293 11.27 -8.04 -0.53
N ALA A 294 10.58 -9.17 -0.66
CA ALA A 294 11.09 -10.33 -1.39
C ALA A 294 11.32 -10.02 -2.88
N GLN A 295 10.41 -9.26 -3.55
CA GLN A 295 10.62 -8.88 -4.95
C GLN A 295 11.89 -8.05 -5.15
N ILE A 296 12.18 -7.09 -4.25
CA ILE A 296 13.40 -6.26 -4.33
C ILE A 296 14.64 -7.14 -4.13
N VAL A 297 14.62 -8.05 -3.17
CA VAL A 297 15.71 -9.01 -2.95
C VAL A 297 15.93 -9.90 -4.15
N VAL A 298 14.85 -10.41 -4.77
CA VAL A 298 14.97 -11.24 -5.99
C VAL A 298 15.54 -10.42 -7.16
N ILE A 299 15.13 -9.16 -7.34
CA ILE A 299 15.69 -8.27 -8.36
C ILE A 299 17.19 -8.04 -8.09
N ALA A 300 17.59 -7.82 -6.83
CA ALA A 300 19.00 -7.67 -6.48
C ALA A 300 19.84 -8.92 -6.81
N ILE A 301 19.30 -10.12 -6.56
CA ILE A 301 19.96 -11.39 -6.89
C ILE A 301 20.00 -11.64 -8.39
N ALA A 302 18.93 -11.32 -9.13
CA ALA A 302 18.84 -11.48 -10.56
C ALA A 302 19.73 -10.47 -11.33
N GLY A 303 20.11 -9.38 -10.68
CA GLY A 303 20.90 -8.29 -11.25
C GLY A 303 20.05 -7.25 -11.98
N ASP A 304 20.64 -6.08 -12.19
CA ASP A 304 19.96 -4.88 -12.71
C ASP A 304 19.38 -5.08 -14.13
N GLN A 305 19.92 -6.03 -14.88
CA GLN A 305 19.51 -6.30 -16.26
C GLN A 305 18.03 -6.69 -16.36
N ILE A 306 17.45 -7.32 -15.33
CA ILE A 306 16.03 -7.67 -15.32
C ILE A 306 15.11 -6.42 -15.32
N VAL A 307 15.62 -5.28 -14.85
CA VAL A 307 14.92 -3.99 -14.85
C VAL A 307 15.21 -3.20 -16.13
N TRP A 308 16.45 -3.21 -16.61
CA TRP A 308 16.87 -2.46 -17.81
C TRP A 308 16.43 -3.14 -19.11
N HIS A 309 16.29 -4.47 -19.10
CA HIS A 309 15.73 -5.25 -20.20
C HIS A 309 14.43 -5.93 -19.74
N PRO A 310 13.33 -5.15 -19.63
CA PRO A 310 12.08 -5.65 -19.12
C PRO A 310 11.52 -6.79 -19.97
N SER A 311 10.91 -7.79 -19.32
CA SER A 311 10.39 -8.97 -19.99
C SER A 311 9.07 -9.41 -19.38
N ASN A 312 8.03 -9.59 -20.20
CA ASN A 312 6.75 -10.10 -19.76
C ASN A 312 6.79 -11.54 -19.25
N VAL A 313 7.76 -12.33 -19.73
CA VAL A 313 8.02 -13.67 -19.20
C VAL A 313 8.62 -13.57 -17.80
N ALA A 314 9.61 -12.70 -17.59
CA ALA A 314 10.21 -12.48 -16.27
C ALA A 314 9.17 -11.95 -15.29
N PHE A 315 8.32 -11.00 -15.70
CA PHE A 315 7.20 -10.48 -14.90
C PHE A 315 6.22 -11.60 -14.50
N ALA A 316 5.80 -12.43 -15.44
CA ALA A 316 4.85 -13.51 -15.17
C ALA A 316 5.47 -14.57 -14.24
N VAL A 317 6.71 -15.01 -14.51
CA VAL A 317 7.41 -16.01 -13.70
C VAL A 317 7.62 -15.50 -12.28
N LEU A 318 8.11 -14.26 -12.11
CA LEU A 318 8.36 -13.69 -10.79
C LEU A 318 7.06 -13.50 -10.00
N THR A 319 6.00 -13.01 -10.65
CA THR A 319 4.68 -12.85 -10.02
C THR A 319 4.13 -14.19 -9.55
N LEU A 320 4.14 -15.21 -10.41
CA LEU A 320 3.62 -16.53 -10.08
C LEU A 320 4.45 -17.23 -9.01
N ALA A 321 5.78 -17.11 -9.06
CA ALA A 321 6.68 -17.70 -8.06
C ALA A 321 6.45 -17.07 -6.68
N LEU A 322 6.41 -15.74 -6.58
CA LEU A 322 6.13 -15.04 -5.33
C LEU A 322 4.71 -15.32 -4.81
N MET A 323 3.72 -15.44 -5.71
CA MET A 323 2.34 -15.79 -5.33
C MET A 323 2.25 -17.21 -4.82
N ALA A 324 2.93 -18.17 -5.45
CA ALA A 324 3.03 -19.56 -4.97
C ALA A 324 3.72 -19.62 -3.61
N ALA A 325 4.86 -18.96 -3.44
CA ALA A 325 5.59 -18.90 -2.18
C ALA A 325 4.74 -18.29 -1.05
N ALA A 326 4.04 -17.18 -1.33
CA ALA A 326 3.12 -16.55 -0.39
C ALA A 326 1.96 -17.47 -0.01
N THR A 327 1.43 -18.22 -0.97
CA THR A 327 0.33 -19.17 -0.73
C THR A 327 0.80 -20.30 0.17
N VAL A 328 1.94 -20.92 -0.14
CA VAL A 328 2.56 -21.99 0.69
C VAL A 328 2.82 -21.45 2.10
N TRP A 329 3.47 -20.28 2.21
CA TRP A 329 3.72 -19.66 3.52
C TRP A 329 2.41 -19.46 4.31
N ARG A 330 1.38 -18.91 3.66
CA ARG A 330 0.09 -18.64 4.31
C ARG A 330 -0.58 -19.89 4.82
N VAL A 331 -0.53 -20.98 4.05
CA VAL A 331 -1.13 -22.27 4.41
C VAL A 331 -0.45 -22.90 5.62
N PHE A 332 0.88 -22.90 5.66
CA PHE A 332 1.66 -23.62 6.68
C PHE A 332 2.08 -22.75 7.87
N LEU A 333 2.38 -21.47 7.65
CA LEU A 333 3.00 -20.61 8.65
C LEU A 333 2.10 -19.41 9.06
N GLY A 334 1.04 -19.13 8.32
CA GLY A 334 0.07 -18.09 8.65
C GLY A 334 0.46 -16.70 8.16
N ALA A 335 0.59 -15.73 9.07
CA ALA A 335 0.94 -14.35 8.71
C ALA A 335 2.37 -14.27 8.15
N GLY A 336 2.60 -13.32 7.22
CA GLY A 336 3.91 -13.08 6.65
C GLY A 336 4.96 -12.72 7.72
N PRO A 337 6.24 -13.01 7.49
CA PRO A 337 7.28 -12.82 8.49
C PRO A 337 7.43 -11.35 8.91
N LEU A 338 7.46 -10.42 7.94
CA LEU A 338 7.59 -9.00 8.26
C LEU A 338 6.30 -8.41 8.85
N GLU A 339 5.12 -8.84 8.39
CA GLU A 339 3.84 -8.45 8.98
C GLU A 339 3.71 -8.89 10.43
N ARG A 340 4.17 -10.11 10.73
CA ARG A 340 4.20 -10.64 12.10
C ARG A 340 5.14 -9.85 12.98
N ALA A 341 6.38 -9.62 12.52
CA ALA A 341 7.37 -8.82 13.25
C ALA A 341 6.87 -7.39 13.49
N LEU A 342 6.33 -6.73 12.46
CA LEU A 342 5.77 -5.38 12.52
C LEU A 342 4.62 -5.29 13.53
N THR A 343 3.72 -6.28 13.52
CA THR A 343 2.58 -6.32 14.44
C THR A 343 3.03 -6.55 15.87
N LEU A 344 3.89 -7.53 16.11
CA LEU A 344 4.38 -7.84 17.45
C LEU A 344 5.17 -6.67 18.06
N ALA A 345 6.10 -6.08 17.30
CA ALA A 345 6.90 -4.96 17.78
C ALA A 345 6.03 -3.73 18.08
N SER A 346 5.11 -3.37 17.15
CA SER A 346 4.27 -2.18 17.35
C SER A 346 3.25 -2.36 18.49
N THR A 347 2.74 -3.55 18.72
CA THR A 347 1.84 -3.82 19.84
C THR A 347 2.59 -3.79 21.17
N LYS A 348 3.73 -4.51 21.27
CA LYS A 348 4.55 -4.51 22.48
C LYS A 348 5.02 -3.10 22.88
N ALA A 349 5.44 -2.29 21.92
CA ALA A 349 5.86 -0.92 22.19
C ALA A 349 4.71 -0.07 22.75
N ALA A 350 3.52 -0.20 22.16
CA ALA A 350 2.35 0.55 22.61
C ALA A 350 1.86 0.09 24.00
N ASP A 351 1.83 -1.21 24.26
CA ASP A 351 1.46 -1.78 25.56
C ASP A 351 2.44 -1.32 26.66
N ALA A 352 3.74 -1.28 26.37
CA ALA A 352 4.76 -0.82 27.32
C ALA A 352 4.59 0.67 27.69
N VAL A 353 4.11 1.51 26.77
CA VAL A 353 3.82 2.93 27.05
C VAL A 353 2.50 3.10 27.81
N ALA A 354 1.51 2.24 27.53
CA ALA A 354 0.20 2.28 28.17
C ALA A 354 0.19 1.68 29.59
N ALA A 355 1.19 0.85 29.94
CA ALA A 355 1.30 0.26 31.26
C ALA A 355 1.43 1.36 32.34
N PRO A 356 0.66 1.32 33.44
CA PRO A 356 0.82 2.27 34.52
C PRO A 356 2.29 2.23 35.02
N ARG A 357 2.97 3.36 35.01
CA ARG A 357 4.27 3.49 35.71
C ARG A 357 4.00 3.12 37.15
N GLY A 358 4.51 1.95 37.58
CA GLY A 358 4.31 1.44 38.94
C GLY A 358 4.50 2.55 39.92
N SER A 359 3.48 2.83 40.76
CA SER A 359 3.60 3.68 41.93
C SER A 359 4.75 3.09 42.73
N GLY A 360 5.89 3.78 42.73
CA GLY A 360 7.03 3.41 43.53
C GLY A 360 6.52 3.23 44.97
N SER A 361 6.53 1.99 45.44
CA SER A 361 6.36 1.69 46.86
C SER A 361 7.56 2.27 47.60
N GLY A 362 7.48 3.59 47.87
CA GLY A 362 8.33 4.16 48.90
C GLY A 362 8.03 3.45 50.23
N PRO A 363 9.02 3.10 51.02
CA PRO A 363 8.80 2.55 52.34
C PRO A 363 8.01 3.58 53.18
N ARG A 364 6.84 3.20 53.63
CA ARG A 364 6.11 3.98 54.64
C ARG A 364 6.93 3.94 55.92
N PRO A 365 7.09 5.08 56.60
CA PRO A 365 7.81 5.19 57.87
C PRO A 365 7.14 4.39 59.00
#